data_d3c0851b506ecc7ae3ac0bd551ff0147
#
_entry.id   d3c0851b506ecc7ae3ac0bd551ff0147
#
_cell.length_a   1.000
_cell.length_b   1.000
_cell.length_c   1.000
_cell.angle_alpha   90.00
_cell.angle_beta   90.00
_cell.angle_gamma   90.00
#
_symmetry.space_group_name_H-M   'P 1'
#
loop_
_entity.id
_entity.type
_entity.pdbx_description
1 polymer ?
#
loop_
_entity_poly.entity_id
_entity_poly.type
_entity_poly.pdbx_seq_one_letter_code
_entity_poly.pdbx_strand_id
1 'polypeptide(L)'
;MYYGKDKILYRTIKADRLSSIILFGPPGCGKTSLARVISETTKYKFYKINAVTAGVADIKRVIEETKNFMLNPTGKSILFIDEIHRFNKLQQDALLPYVENGTIILIGATTENPYFEVNKALISRSMVVKLDPLTEDNIYDILKNAIKNKDGLGEYNIKIEDATLKKLATISNGDVRTALNGLEVATLTTAMSDDGYIHLTDEDIKNSVQSKKAIFDKNGEQHYDNISAFIKSMRGSDPDAAVFYLARALNGGEDPMFLARRIVICASEDVGMANPNALVVANSAMQAVHMIGMPEARILLSEATIYVATSKKSNASYMAINKALEDVKTKDTGEVPMHIRNAPIEKMKELGYHEGYLYPHDFPGHYVEQQYLPDKMIGTKYYVKDEK
;
A
#
# COMPACT_ATOMS: atom_id res chain seq x y z
N MET A 1 -16.91 11.52 3.03
CA MET A 1 -16.89 12.56 1.95
C MET A 1 -17.74 12.21 0.72
N TYR A 2 -18.06 10.94 0.45
CA TYR A 2 -18.83 10.51 -0.73
C TYR A 2 -20.29 10.13 -0.44
N TYR A 3 -20.70 10.03 0.82
CA TYR A 3 -22.04 9.64 1.27
C TYR A 3 -22.74 10.81 1.96
N GLY A 4 -23.75 11.37 1.30
CA GLY A 4 -24.59 12.47 1.75
C GLY A 4 -25.60 12.77 0.66
N LYS A 5 -26.76 13.36 0.98
CA LYS A 5 -27.89 13.58 0.05
C LYS A 5 -27.49 14.27 -1.27
N ASP A 6 -26.43 15.06 -1.27
CA ASP A 6 -25.92 15.80 -2.42
C ASP A 6 -24.71 15.15 -3.10
N LYS A 7 -24.24 14.00 -2.63
CA LYS A 7 -23.04 13.35 -3.18
C LYS A 7 -23.38 12.41 -4.34
N ILE A 8 -22.40 12.25 -5.24
CA ILE A 8 -22.60 11.52 -6.50
C ILE A 8 -23.07 10.08 -6.27
N LEU A 9 -22.50 9.38 -5.29
CA LEU A 9 -22.86 8.01 -4.97
C LEU A 9 -24.32 7.89 -4.53
N TYR A 10 -24.81 8.77 -3.65
CA TYR A 10 -26.21 8.78 -3.23
C TYR A 10 -27.15 9.07 -4.40
N ARG A 11 -26.80 10.02 -5.27
CA ARG A 11 -27.61 10.39 -6.44
C ARG A 11 -27.69 9.26 -7.46
N THR A 12 -26.59 8.53 -7.72
CA THR A 12 -26.58 7.40 -8.66
C THR A 12 -27.35 6.21 -8.13
N ILE A 13 -27.29 5.93 -6.81
CA ILE A 13 -28.11 4.89 -6.16
C ILE A 13 -29.58 5.24 -6.30
N LYS A 14 -29.96 6.48 -5.96
CA LYS A 14 -31.36 6.93 -6.02
C LYS A 14 -31.93 6.93 -7.45
N ALA A 15 -31.09 7.16 -8.45
CA ALA A 15 -31.45 7.15 -9.87
C ALA A 15 -31.50 5.73 -10.47
N ASP A 16 -31.20 4.67 -9.70
CA ASP A 16 -31.02 3.28 -10.15
C ASP A 16 -30.05 3.15 -11.34
N ARG A 17 -29.01 4.01 -11.36
CA ARG A 17 -27.95 4.05 -12.35
C ARG A 17 -26.59 3.80 -11.71
N LEU A 18 -26.52 2.72 -10.95
CA LEU A 18 -25.28 2.34 -10.28
C LEU A 18 -24.25 1.84 -11.29
N SER A 19 -23.07 2.46 -11.31
CA SER A 19 -21.86 1.94 -11.97
C SER A 19 -21.09 1.05 -11.01
N SER A 20 -20.12 0.28 -11.51
CA SER A 20 -19.22 -0.46 -10.65
C SER A 20 -18.42 0.46 -9.72
N ILE A 21 -18.12 -0.02 -8.51
CA ILE A 21 -17.50 0.76 -7.44
C ILE A 21 -16.37 -0.04 -6.82
N ILE A 22 -15.26 0.60 -6.52
CA ILE A 22 -14.21 0.07 -5.66
C ILE A 22 -14.18 0.89 -4.37
N LEU A 23 -14.56 0.26 -3.27
CA LEU A 23 -14.54 0.83 -1.92
C LEU A 23 -13.18 0.51 -1.28
N PHE A 24 -12.41 1.50 -0.90
CA PHE A 24 -11.16 1.26 -0.19
C PHE A 24 -11.04 2.12 1.07
N GLY A 25 -10.36 1.59 2.08
CA GLY A 25 -10.19 2.26 3.36
C GLY A 25 -9.88 1.27 4.47
N PRO A 26 -9.60 1.74 5.71
CA PRO A 26 -9.18 0.91 6.82
C PRO A 26 -10.21 -0.15 7.21
N PRO A 27 -9.81 -1.18 7.97
CA PRO A 27 -10.75 -2.14 8.55
C PRO A 27 -11.81 -1.43 9.40
N GLY A 28 -13.01 -1.97 9.45
CA GLY A 28 -14.08 -1.45 10.30
C GLY A 28 -14.69 -0.10 9.90
N CYS A 29 -14.33 0.50 8.76
CA CYS A 29 -14.91 1.77 8.29
C CYS A 29 -16.28 1.63 7.57
N GLY A 30 -16.86 0.42 7.52
CA GLY A 30 -18.22 0.19 7.01
C GLY A 30 -18.32 -0.19 5.52
N LYS A 31 -17.24 -0.62 4.83
CA LYS A 31 -17.26 -1.03 3.41
C LYS A 31 -18.35 -2.05 3.07
N THR A 32 -18.40 -3.14 3.83
CA THR A 32 -19.39 -4.22 3.64
C THR A 32 -20.81 -3.75 3.96
N SER A 33 -20.98 -2.93 5.01
CA SER A 33 -22.28 -2.36 5.39
C SER A 33 -22.80 -1.41 4.31
N LEU A 34 -21.93 -0.58 3.73
CA LEU A 34 -22.29 0.30 2.63
C LEU A 34 -22.74 -0.49 1.39
N ALA A 35 -21.99 -1.55 1.03
CA ALA A 35 -22.37 -2.42 -0.08
C ALA A 35 -23.74 -3.08 0.13
N ARG A 36 -24.04 -3.49 1.36
CA ARG A 36 -25.34 -4.06 1.72
C ARG A 36 -26.48 -3.03 1.60
N VAL A 37 -26.28 -1.82 2.13
CA VAL A 37 -27.27 -0.73 1.99
C VAL A 37 -27.52 -0.40 0.51
N ILE A 38 -26.46 -0.35 -0.32
CA ILE A 38 -26.62 -0.17 -1.76
C ILE A 38 -27.47 -1.28 -2.37
N SER A 39 -27.24 -2.54 -1.99
CA SER A 39 -28.00 -3.67 -2.53
C SER A 39 -29.48 -3.65 -2.12
N GLU A 40 -29.78 -3.28 -0.88
CA GLU A 40 -31.14 -3.18 -0.37
C GLU A 40 -31.95 -2.01 -0.99
N THR A 41 -31.22 -1.00 -1.47
CA THR A 41 -31.83 0.19 -2.12
C THR A 41 -32.08 -0.03 -3.61
N THR A 42 -31.47 -1.06 -4.21
CA THR A 42 -31.56 -1.37 -5.64
C THR A 42 -32.44 -2.60 -5.87
N LYS A 43 -32.91 -2.80 -7.12
CA LYS A 43 -33.70 -3.97 -7.53
C LYS A 43 -32.86 -5.16 -7.99
N TYR A 44 -31.52 -5.05 -7.91
CA TYR A 44 -30.60 -6.05 -8.43
C TYR A 44 -30.35 -7.15 -7.40
N LYS A 45 -30.21 -8.37 -7.87
CA LYS A 45 -29.82 -9.51 -7.03
C LYS A 45 -28.40 -9.31 -6.52
N PHE A 46 -28.21 -9.53 -5.22
CA PHE A 46 -26.92 -9.33 -4.55
C PHE A 46 -26.21 -10.65 -4.31
N TYR A 47 -24.96 -10.72 -4.77
CA TYR A 47 -24.06 -11.84 -4.49
C TYR A 47 -22.85 -11.33 -3.72
N LYS A 48 -22.42 -12.10 -2.73
CA LYS A 48 -21.23 -11.81 -1.95
C LYS A 48 -20.18 -12.91 -2.14
N ILE A 49 -18.99 -12.53 -2.49
CA ILE A 49 -17.82 -13.40 -2.60
C ILE A 49 -16.71 -12.83 -1.72
N ASN A 50 -15.97 -13.73 -1.04
CA ASN A 50 -14.74 -13.36 -0.34
C ASN A 50 -13.56 -13.82 -1.20
N ALA A 51 -12.70 -12.89 -1.63
CA ALA A 51 -11.59 -13.19 -2.52
C ALA A 51 -10.50 -14.09 -1.90
N VAL A 52 -10.47 -14.21 -0.56
CA VAL A 52 -9.53 -15.10 0.13
C VAL A 52 -9.86 -16.58 -0.11
N THR A 53 -11.15 -16.92 -0.23
CA THR A 53 -11.63 -18.31 -0.32
C THR A 53 -12.20 -18.68 -1.68
N ALA A 54 -12.52 -17.71 -2.52
CA ALA A 54 -13.20 -17.90 -3.78
C ALA A 54 -12.25 -18.04 -4.98
N GLY A 55 -12.71 -18.79 -5.99
CA GLY A 55 -12.00 -18.98 -7.24
C GLY A 55 -12.77 -18.50 -8.47
N VAL A 56 -12.20 -18.70 -9.67
CA VAL A 56 -12.85 -18.40 -10.96
C VAL A 56 -14.18 -19.15 -11.12
N ALA A 57 -14.30 -20.34 -10.53
CA ALA A 57 -15.54 -21.14 -10.56
C ALA A 57 -16.72 -20.43 -9.87
N ASP A 58 -16.46 -19.75 -8.74
CA ASP A 58 -17.48 -19.00 -8.01
C ASP A 58 -17.95 -17.78 -8.80
N ILE A 59 -17.03 -17.11 -9.49
CA ILE A 59 -17.36 -15.99 -10.39
C ILE A 59 -18.26 -16.50 -11.52
N LYS A 60 -17.90 -17.63 -12.17
CA LYS A 60 -18.68 -18.22 -13.26
C LYS A 60 -20.09 -18.62 -12.79
N ARG A 61 -20.20 -19.23 -11.62
CA ARG A 61 -21.51 -19.58 -11.02
C ARG A 61 -22.41 -18.35 -10.88
N VAL A 62 -21.91 -17.25 -10.31
CA VAL A 62 -22.67 -16.01 -10.18
C VAL A 62 -23.11 -15.45 -11.52
N ILE A 63 -22.26 -15.54 -12.54
CA ILE A 63 -22.55 -15.10 -13.89
C ILE A 63 -23.67 -15.94 -14.53
N GLU A 64 -23.61 -17.27 -14.39
CA GLU A 64 -24.63 -18.21 -14.88
C GLU A 64 -25.98 -17.95 -14.20
N GLU A 65 -25.99 -17.80 -12.88
CA GLU A 65 -27.20 -17.47 -12.14
C GLU A 65 -27.76 -16.09 -12.54
N THR A 66 -26.89 -15.11 -12.82
CA THR A 66 -27.30 -13.76 -13.26
C THR A 66 -27.96 -13.82 -14.63
N LYS A 67 -27.49 -14.66 -15.55
CA LYS A 67 -28.04 -14.84 -16.91
C LYS A 67 -29.31 -15.68 -16.93
N ASN A 68 -29.57 -16.44 -15.89
CA ASN A 68 -30.79 -17.25 -15.79
C ASN A 68 -32.00 -16.36 -15.48
N PHE A 69 -32.82 -16.13 -16.49
CA PHE A 69 -34.00 -15.25 -16.39
C PHE A 69 -35.01 -15.70 -15.34
N MET A 70 -35.10 -16.99 -15.06
CA MET A 70 -36.01 -17.52 -14.00
C MET A 70 -35.52 -17.14 -12.60
N LEU A 71 -34.17 -17.07 -12.39
CA LEU A 71 -33.55 -16.74 -11.10
C LEU A 71 -33.32 -15.24 -10.96
N ASN A 72 -33.20 -14.51 -12.06
CA ASN A 72 -32.87 -13.09 -12.10
C ASN A 72 -33.55 -12.39 -13.29
N PRO A 73 -34.83 -11.97 -13.15
CA PRO A 73 -35.58 -11.33 -14.24
C PRO A 73 -34.95 -10.03 -14.77
N THR A 74 -34.11 -9.36 -13.99
CA THR A 74 -33.44 -8.13 -14.41
C THR A 74 -32.27 -8.37 -15.35
N GLY A 75 -31.72 -9.58 -15.40
CA GLY A 75 -30.51 -9.94 -16.14
C GLY A 75 -29.23 -9.25 -15.65
N LYS A 76 -29.32 -8.53 -14.51
CA LYS A 76 -28.20 -7.81 -13.89
C LYS A 76 -28.11 -8.14 -12.41
N SER A 77 -26.90 -8.18 -11.88
CA SER A 77 -26.66 -8.44 -10.47
C SER A 77 -25.55 -7.55 -9.91
N ILE A 78 -25.64 -7.29 -8.61
CA ILE A 78 -24.52 -6.71 -7.87
C ILE A 78 -23.66 -7.86 -7.36
N LEU A 79 -22.40 -7.82 -7.70
CA LEU A 79 -21.39 -8.74 -7.17
C LEU A 79 -20.49 -7.96 -6.22
N PHE A 80 -20.64 -8.20 -4.92
CA PHE A 80 -19.74 -7.69 -3.89
C PHE A 80 -18.59 -8.66 -3.70
N ILE A 81 -17.35 -8.16 -3.89
CA ILE A 81 -16.13 -8.91 -3.66
C ILE A 81 -15.39 -8.28 -2.49
N ASP A 82 -15.36 -8.99 -1.36
CA ASP A 82 -14.58 -8.58 -0.18
C ASP A 82 -13.11 -8.93 -0.39
N GLU A 83 -12.21 -8.00 -0.02
CA GLU A 83 -10.75 -8.11 -0.18
C GLU A 83 -10.33 -8.37 -1.65
N ILE A 84 -10.89 -7.63 -2.60
CA ILE A 84 -10.68 -7.83 -4.05
C ILE A 84 -9.20 -7.87 -4.46
N HIS A 85 -8.30 -7.22 -3.71
CA HIS A 85 -6.85 -7.26 -3.92
C HIS A 85 -6.23 -8.66 -3.74
N ARG A 86 -6.94 -9.60 -3.10
CA ARG A 86 -6.52 -11.01 -2.97
C ARG A 86 -6.75 -11.84 -4.25
N PHE A 87 -7.58 -11.34 -5.15
CA PHE A 87 -7.71 -11.96 -6.46
C PHE A 87 -6.46 -11.72 -7.31
N ASN A 88 -5.91 -12.79 -7.89
CA ASN A 88 -4.84 -12.67 -8.86
C ASN A 88 -5.35 -12.03 -10.16
N LYS A 89 -4.42 -11.66 -11.05
CA LYS A 89 -4.74 -10.99 -12.31
C LYS A 89 -5.76 -11.76 -13.17
N LEU A 90 -5.63 -13.08 -13.23
CA LEU A 90 -6.51 -13.92 -14.03
C LEU A 90 -7.95 -13.96 -13.50
N GLN A 91 -8.11 -13.93 -12.18
CA GLN A 91 -9.41 -13.85 -11.51
C GLN A 91 -10.06 -12.48 -11.72
N GLN A 92 -9.27 -11.40 -11.65
CA GLN A 92 -9.75 -10.05 -11.92
C GLN A 92 -10.11 -9.88 -13.42
N ASP A 93 -9.32 -10.41 -14.32
CA ASP A 93 -9.59 -10.38 -15.77
C ASP A 93 -10.88 -11.14 -16.14
N ALA A 94 -11.22 -12.20 -15.41
CA ALA A 94 -12.46 -12.95 -15.63
C ALA A 94 -13.75 -12.13 -15.37
N LEU A 95 -13.65 -11.03 -14.61
CA LEU A 95 -14.76 -10.12 -14.33
C LEU A 95 -14.99 -9.10 -15.45
N LEU A 96 -13.93 -8.74 -16.20
CA LEU A 96 -13.97 -7.63 -17.16
C LEU A 96 -15.11 -7.68 -18.17
N PRO A 97 -15.34 -8.81 -18.90
CA PRO A 97 -16.38 -8.88 -19.91
C PRO A 97 -17.79 -8.60 -19.36
N TYR A 98 -18.03 -8.97 -18.10
CA TYR A 98 -19.35 -8.87 -17.46
C TYR A 98 -19.56 -7.50 -16.78
N VAL A 99 -18.49 -6.84 -16.40
CA VAL A 99 -18.51 -5.44 -15.95
C VAL A 99 -18.68 -4.51 -17.15
N GLU A 100 -18.01 -4.80 -18.26
CA GLU A 100 -18.10 -4.01 -19.51
C GLU A 100 -19.50 -4.02 -20.12
N ASN A 101 -20.12 -5.19 -20.21
CA ASN A 101 -21.46 -5.33 -20.78
C ASN A 101 -22.60 -5.03 -19.77
N GLY A 102 -22.26 -4.69 -18.53
CA GLY A 102 -23.22 -4.32 -17.48
C GLY A 102 -24.04 -5.48 -16.93
N THR A 103 -23.70 -6.75 -17.21
CA THR A 103 -24.33 -7.92 -16.58
C THR A 103 -24.04 -7.95 -15.09
N ILE A 104 -22.82 -7.60 -14.71
CA ILE A 104 -22.38 -7.49 -13.31
C ILE A 104 -22.07 -6.03 -12.97
N ILE A 105 -22.68 -5.53 -11.92
CA ILE A 105 -22.28 -4.30 -11.24
C ILE A 105 -21.33 -4.72 -10.13
N LEU A 106 -20.04 -4.48 -10.32
CA LEU A 106 -19.01 -4.84 -9.34
C LEU A 106 -18.98 -3.84 -8.19
N ILE A 107 -19.02 -4.33 -6.95
CA ILE A 107 -18.64 -3.57 -5.76
C ILE A 107 -17.44 -4.29 -5.13
N GLY A 108 -16.25 -3.84 -5.45
CA GLY A 108 -15.02 -4.34 -4.83
C GLY A 108 -14.73 -3.63 -3.51
N ALA A 109 -14.39 -4.37 -2.46
CA ALA A 109 -13.92 -3.79 -1.20
C ALA A 109 -12.46 -4.20 -0.96
N THR A 110 -11.65 -3.27 -0.49
CA THR A 110 -10.24 -3.51 -0.17
C THR A 110 -9.76 -2.61 0.97
N THR A 111 -8.78 -3.07 1.72
CA THR A 111 -8.02 -2.26 2.68
C THR A 111 -6.81 -1.61 2.02
N GLU A 112 -6.37 -2.09 0.86
CA GLU A 112 -5.19 -1.64 0.15
C GLU A 112 -5.54 -0.59 -0.92
N ASN A 113 -4.53 0.17 -1.35
CA ASN A 113 -4.73 1.17 -2.40
C ASN A 113 -5.05 0.50 -3.74
N PRO A 114 -6.28 0.67 -4.27
CA PRO A 114 -6.73 -0.05 -5.45
C PRO A 114 -5.95 0.27 -6.72
N TYR A 115 -5.29 1.43 -6.79
CA TYR A 115 -4.49 1.80 -7.96
C TYR A 115 -3.21 0.97 -8.13
N PHE A 116 -2.78 0.27 -7.08
CA PHE A 116 -1.64 -0.64 -7.14
C PHE A 116 -2.06 -2.10 -7.27
N GLU A 117 -3.17 -2.48 -6.63
CA GLU A 117 -3.53 -3.90 -6.42
C GLU A 117 -4.67 -4.38 -7.33
N VAL A 118 -5.50 -3.45 -7.83
CA VAL A 118 -6.61 -3.81 -8.71
C VAL A 118 -6.25 -3.54 -10.17
N ASN A 119 -6.67 -4.43 -11.07
CA ASN A 119 -6.43 -4.32 -12.50
C ASN A 119 -6.90 -2.94 -13.03
N LYS A 120 -6.02 -2.26 -13.75
CA LYS A 120 -6.27 -0.94 -14.34
C LYS A 120 -7.54 -0.90 -15.20
N ALA A 121 -7.88 -1.99 -15.88
CA ALA A 121 -9.09 -2.08 -16.69
C ALA A 121 -10.37 -2.11 -15.83
N LEU A 122 -10.36 -2.72 -14.65
CA LEU A 122 -11.46 -2.65 -13.68
C LEU A 122 -11.56 -1.25 -13.06
N ILE A 123 -10.43 -0.66 -12.68
CA ILE A 123 -10.37 0.71 -12.13
C ILE A 123 -10.97 1.73 -13.11
N SER A 124 -10.60 1.66 -14.39
CA SER A 124 -11.10 2.60 -15.42
C SER A 124 -12.61 2.53 -15.64
N ARG A 125 -13.25 1.43 -15.24
CA ARG A 125 -14.71 1.17 -15.36
C ARG A 125 -15.45 1.27 -14.04
N SER A 126 -14.77 1.65 -12.98
CA SER A 126 -15.33 1.71 -11.63
C SER A 126 -15.14 3.10 -11.02
N MET A 127 -16.09 3.51 -10.19
CA MET A 127 -15.91 4.66 -9.33
C MET A 127 -15.09 4.24 -8.11
N VAL A 128 -13.92 4.85 -7.91
CA VAL A 128 -13.11 4.60 -6.72
C VAL A 128 -13.56 5.52 -5.59
N VAL A 129 -13.96 4.93 -4.47
CA VAL A 129 -14.49 5.63 -3.30
C VAL A 129 -13.62 5.32 -2.08
N LYS A 130 -12.95 6.34 -1.57
CA LYS A 130 -12.19 6.24 -0.31
C LYS A 130 -13.15 6.41 0.87
N LEU A 131 -13.07 5.49 1.82
CA LEU A 131 -13.74 5.57 3.10
C LEU A 131 -12.71 5.88 4.18
N ASP A 132 -12.92 7.00 4.88
CA ASP A 132 -12.08 7.39 6.00
C ASP A 132 -12.41 6.56 7.25
N PRO A 133 -11.49 6.47 8.24
CA PRO A 133 -11.80 5.92 9.55
C PRO A 133 -13.05 6.59 10.14
N LEU A 134 -13.85 5.84 10.88
CA LEU A 134 -14.97 6.44 11.60
C LEU A 134 -14.44 7.36 12.71
N THR A 135 -15.12 8.49 12.90
CA THR A 135 -14.81 9.39 14.02
C THR A 135 -15.25 8.77 15.33
N GLU A 136 -14.69 9.24 16.44
CA GLU A 136 -15.08 8.82 17.79
C GLU A 136 -16.58 9.02 18.03
N ASP A 137 -17.13 10.14 17.57
CA ASP A 137 -18.57 10.42 17.68
C ASP A 137 -19.42 9.42 16.87
N ASN A 138 -18.98 9.05 15.67
CA ASN A 138 -19.69 8.06 14.86
C ASN A 138 -19.70 6.69 15.55
N ILE A 139 -18.56 6.28 16.12
CA ILE A 139 -18.46 5.00 16.85
C ILE A 139 -19.30 5.06 18.12
N TYR A 140 -19.26 6.16 18.88
CA TYR A 140 -20.10 6.37 20.05
C TYR A 140 -21.60 6.20 19.72
N ASP A 141 -22.07 6.84 18.65
CA ASP A 141 -23.47 6.73 18.23
C ASP A 141 -23.84 5.29 17.82
N ILE A 142 -22.94 4.57 17.14
CA ILE A 142 -23.13 3.16 16.78
C ILE A 142 -23.21 2.29 18.04
N LEU A 143 -22.34 2.47 19.03
CA LEU A 143 -22.35 1.74 20.28
C LEU A 143 -23.64 1.99 21.06
N LYS A 144 -24.09 3.25 21.13
CA LYS A 144 -25.34 3.63 21.79
C LYS A 144 -26.57 3.01 21.12
N ASN A 145 -26.54 2.91 19.80
CA ASN A 145 -27.59 2.22 19.05
C ASN A 145 -27.53 0.71 19.27
N ALA A 146 -26.35 0.09 19.33
CA ALA A 146 -26.20 -1.35 19.57
C ALA A 146 -26.76 -1.79 20.92
N ILE A 147 -26.62 -0.98 21.97
CA ILE A 147 -27.20 -1.24 23.30
C ILE A 147 -28.73 -1.21 23.28
N LYS A 148 -29.34 -0.39 22.40
CA LYS A 148 -30.79 -0.20 22.34
C LYS A 148 -31.46 -1.13 21.36
N ASN A 149 -30.77 -1.63 20.36
CA ASN A 149 -31.34 -2.41 19.28
C ASN A 149 -31.53 -3.87 19.71
N LYS A 150 -32.71 -4.44 19.47
CA LYS A 150 -33.01 -5.86 19.71
C LYS A 150 -32.15 -6.81 18.91
N ASP A 151 -31.75 -6.42 17.70
CA ASP A 151 -30.78 -7.17 16.88
C ASP A 151 -29.33 -7.03 17.36
N GLY A 152 -29.07 -6.22 18.39
CA GLY A 152 -27.79 -6.02 19.04
C GLY A 152 -27.81 -6.53 20.48
N LEU A 153 -27.52 -5.64 21.42
CA LEU A 153 -27.48 -5.94 22.87
C LEU A 153 -28.76 -5.50 23.62
N GLY A 154 -29.83 -5.15 22.91
CA GLY A 154 -31.03 -4.61 23.50
C GLY A 154 -31.84 -5.59 24.37
N GLU A 155 -31.52 -6.90 24.35
CA GLU A 155 -32.07 -7.89 25.25
C GLU A 155 -31.40 -7.91 26.63
N TYR A 156 -30.20 -7.29 26.74
CA TYR A 156 -29.46 -7.16 27.98
C TYR A 156 -29.76 -5.82 28.66
N ASN A 157 -30.03 -5.87 29.96
CA ASN A 157 -30.24 -4.66 30.76
C ASN A 157 -28.86 -4.01 31.08
N ILE A 158 -28.29 -3.26 30.14
CA ILE A 158 -26.97 -2.67 30.29
C ILE A 158 -27.08 -1.25 30.89
N LYS A 159 -26.31 -1.00 31.93
CA LYS A 159 -25.99 0.34 32.45
C LYS A 159 -24.52 0.64 32.22
N ILE A 160 -24.23 1.65 31.45
CA ILE A 160 -22.90 2.13 31.13
C ILE A 160 -22.91 3.65 31.06
N GLU A 161 -21.90 4.30 31.60
CA GLU A 161 -21.75 5.74 31.54
C GLU A 161 -21.35 6.21 30.14
N ASP A 162 -21.87 7.35 29.70
CA ASP A 162 -21.49 7.97 28.43
C ASP A 162 -19.98 8.20 28.30
N ALA A 163 -19.30 8.50 29.41
CA ALA A 163 -17.85 8.67 29.46
C ALA A 163 -17.11 7.35 29.11
N THR A 164 -17.58 6.22 29.63
CA THR A 164 -17.03 4.89 29.37
C THR A 164 -17.26 4.46 27.92
N LEU A 165 -18.44 4.74 27.34
CA LEU A 165 -18.69 4.52 25.91
C LEU A 165 -17.78 5.35 25.01
N LYS A 166 -17.52 6.60 25.36
CA LYS A 166 -16.58 7.48 24.63
C LYS A 166 -15.14 6.95 24.71
N LYS A 167 -14.71 6.43 25.86
CA LYS A 167 -13.40 5.78 26.00
C LYS A 167 -13.27 4.56 25.08
N LEU A 168 -14.34 3.72 24.97
CA LEU A 168 -14.37 2.59 24.06
C LEU A 168 -14.23 3.05 22.59
N ALA A 169 -14.94 4.14 22.22
CA ALA A 169 -14.85 4.73 20.89
C ALA A 169 -13.41 5.19 20.57
N THR A 170 -12.75 5.89 21.51
CA THR A 170 -11.36 6.34 21.38
C THR A 170 -10.38 5.18 21.24
N ILE A 171 -10.48 4.15 22.11
CA ILE A 171 -9.60 2.97 22.09
C ILE A 171 -9.74 2.18 20.79
N SER A 172 -10.92 2.21 20.16
CA SER A 172 -11.20 1.49 18.90
C SER A 172 -10.50 2.09 17.68
N ASN A 173 -9.97 3.30 17.79
CA ASN A 173 -9.16 3.98 16.76
C ASN A 173 -9.78 3.90 15.34
N GLY A 174 -11.07 4.21 15.21
CA GLY A 174 -11.78 4.23 13.94
C GLY A 174 -12.33 2.88 13.45
N ASP A 175 -12.04 1.76 14.15
CA ASP A 175 -12.54 0.41 13.80
C ASP A 175 -13.79 0.06 14.63
N VAL A 176 -14.95 0.18 14.01
CA VAL A 176 -16.24 -0.14 14.66
C VAL A 176 -16.38 -1.62 15.05
N ARG A 177 -15.72 -2.54 14.36
CA ARG A 177 -15.78 -3.97 14.73
C ARG A 177 -15.09 -4.20 16.07
N THR A 178 -13.96 -3.57 16.29
CA THR A 178 -13.24 -3.60 17.57
C THR A 178 -14.09 -3.02 18.69
N ALA A 179 -14.79 -1.89 18.42
CA ALA A 179 -15.69 -1.27 19.38
C ALA A 179 -16.88 -2.16 19.76
N LEU A 180 -17.60 -2.69 18.77
CA LEU A 180 -18.76 -3.54 18.99
C LEU A 180 -18.39 -4.85 19.66
N ASN A 181 -17.30 -5.50 19.22
CA ASN A 181 -16.82 -6.73 19.86
C ASN A 181 -16.37 -6.50 21.31
N GLY A 182 -15.70 -5.38 21.59
CA GLY A 182 -15.33 -5.02 22.96
C GLY A 182 -16.54 -4.81 23.86
N LEU A 183 -17.58 -4.13 23.36
CA LEU A 183 -18.84 -3.94 24.07
C LEU A 183 -19.56 -5.26 24.32
N GLU A 184 -19.65 -6.13 23.31
CA GLU A 184 -20.27 -7.44 23.40
C GLU A 184 -19.56 -8.34 24.42
N VAL A 185 -18.22 -8.44 24.35
CA VAL A 185 -17.43 -9.23 25.31
C VAL A 185 -17.60 -8.69 26.72
N ALA A 186 -17.52 -7.36 26.93
CA ALA A 186 -17.78 -6.77 28.24
C ALA A 186 -19.14 -7.15 28.79
N THR A 187 -20.19 -7.07 27.95
CA THR A 187 -21.57 -7.40 28.35
C THR A 187 -21.72 -8.88 28.73
N LEU A 188 -21.12 -9.78 27.95
CA LEU A 188 -21.25 -11.23 28.17
C LEU A 188 -20.39 -11.75 29.33
N THR A 189 -19.34 -11.04 29.72
CA THR A 189 -18.41 -11.46 30.78
C THR A 189 -18.66 -10.80 32.12
N THR A 190 -19.45 -9.71 32.17
CA THR A 190 -19.81 -9.03 33.40
C THR A 190 -21.08 -9.65 34.01
N ALA A 191 -21.02 -10.01 35.28
CA ALA A 191 -22.17 -10.60 35.97
C ALA A 191 -23.30 -9.55 36.14
N MET A 192 -24.54 -10.02 36.05
CA MET A 192 -25.72 -9.20 36.38
C MET A 192 -25.70 -8.90 37.88
N SER A 193 -25.96 -7.65 38.22
CA SER A 193 -26.08 -7.19 39.60
C SER A 193 -27.45 -7.47 40.18
N ASP A 194 -27.62 -7.37 41.51
CA ASP A 194 -28.89 -7.63 42.22
C ASP A 194 -30.02 -6.72 41.77
N ASP A 195 -29.72 -5.59 41.14
CA ASP A 195 -30.72 -4.67 40.58
C ASP A 195 -31.24 -5.09 39.19
N GLY A 196 -30.79 -6.25 38.68
CA GLY A 196 -31.16 -6.78 37.39
C GLY A 196 -30.51 -6.12 36.19
N TYR A 197 -29.41 -5.36 36.42
CA TYR A 197 -28.65 -4.71 35.35
C TYR A 197 -27.22 -5.23 35.29
N ILE A 198 -26.62 -5.16 34.11
CA ILE A 198 -25.20 -5.36 33.88
C ILE A 198 -24.53 -4.00 33.91
N HIS A 199 -23.77 -3.70 34.96
CA HIS A 199 -23.04 -2.45 35.12
C HIS A 199 -21.67 -2.57 34.50
N LEU A 200 -21.45 -1.90 33.35
CA LEU A 200 -20.15 -1.91 32.65
C LEU A 200 -19.29 -0.73 33.12
N THR A 201 -18.11 -1.05 33.64
CA THR A 201 -17.11 -0.08 34.10
C THR A 201 -16.01 0.16 33.05
N ASP A 202 -15.18 1.16 33.29
CA ASP A 202 -13.97 1.41 32.47
C ASP A 202 -13.01 0.24 32.44
N GLU A 203 -12.94 -0.52 33.54
CA GLU A 203 -12.06 -1.68 33.68
C GLU A 203 -12.60 -2.87 32.83
N ASP A 204 -13.90 -3.11 32.86
CA ASP A 204 -14.55 -4.14 32.03
C ASP A 204 -14.30 -3.87 30.55
N ILE A 205 -14.47 -2.61 30.12
CA ILE A 205 -14.20 -2.20 28.74
C ILE A 205 -12.72 -2.38 28.38
N LYS A 206 -11.79 -1.94 29.23
CA LYS A 206 -10.35 -2.06 29.00
C LYS A 206 -9.89 -3.53 28.90
N ASN A 207 -10.46 -4.40 29.72
CA ASN A 207 -10.16 -5.83 29.70
C ASN A 207 -10.77 -6.55 28.48
N SER A 208 -11.91 -6.06 27.98
CA SER A 208 -12.62 -6.66 26.84
C SER A 208 -12.06 -6.26 25.50
N VAL A 209 -11.46 -5.09 25.39
CA VAL A 209 -10.75 -4.67 24.20
C VAL A 209 -9.33 -5.25 24.29
N GLN A 210 -9.09 -6.39 23.64
CA GLN A 210 -7.71 -6.81 23.40
C GLN A 210 -6.98 -5.63 22.76
N SER A 211 -5.99 -5.08 23.45
CA SER A 211 -5.12 -4.05 22.88
C SER A 211 -4.48 -4.65 21.63
N LYS A 212 -5.07 -4.43 20.48
CA LYS A 212 -4.34 -4.54 19.22
C LYS A 212 -3.20 -3.55 19.40
N LYS A 213 -1.98 -4.02 19.73
CA LYS A 213 -0.75 -3.32 19.33
C LYS A 213 -1.06 -2.83 17.94
N ALA A 214 -0.94 -1.53 17.69
CA ALA A 214 -1.26 -0.92 16.42
C ALA A 214 -0.74 -1.86 15.31
N ILE A 215 -1.63 -2.69 14.77
CA ILE A 215 -1.30 -3.55 13.65
C ILE A 215 -1.27 -2.55 12.52
N PHE A 216 -0.09 -2.06 12.24
CA PHE A 216 0.20 -1.43 10.97
C PHE A 216 -0.30 -2.44 9.94
N ASP A 217 -1.32 -2.05 9.19
CA ASP A 217 -1.77 -2.83 8.06
C ASP A 217 -0.57 -2.88 7.10
N LYS A 218 0.14 -4.03 7.08
CA LYS A 218 1.43 -4.18 6.36
C LYS A 218 1.32 -3.83 4.88
N ASN A 219 0.11 -3.75 4.36
CA ASN A 219 -0.19 -3.45 2.96
C ASN A 219 -1.17 -2.27 2.81
N GLY A 220 -1.50 -1.53 3.88
CA GLY A 220 -2.43 -0.41 3.84
C GLY A 220 -1.79 0.91 3.38
N GLU A 221 -2.63 1.89 3.03
CA GLU A 221 -2.20 3.24 2.61
C GLU A 221 -1.27 3.88 3.64
N GLN A 222 -1.50 3.67 4.94
CA GLN A 222 -0.64 4.17 6.02
C GLN A 222 0.78 3.58 6.02
N HIS A 223 0.94 2.32 5.56
CA HIS A 223 2.25 1.71 5.37
C HIS A 223 3.04 2.44 4.30
N TYR A 224 2.46 2.62 3.10
CA TYR A 224 3.11 3.33 1.99
C TYR A 224 3.43 4.79 2.35
N ASP A 225 2.52 5.47 3.04
CA ASP A 225 2.71 6.84 3.50
C ASP A 225 3.86 6.94 4.51
N ASN A 226 3.93 6.03 5.49
CA ASN A 226 5.00 6.00 6.48
C ASN A 226 6.36 5.72 5.86
N ILE A 227 6.45 4.73 4.96
CA ILE A 227 7.69 4.40 4.25
C ILE A 227 8.11 5.56 3.32
N SER A 228 7.15 6.17 2.64
CA SER A 228 7.40 7.37 1.82
C SER A 228 7.92 8.54 2.66
N ALA A 229 7.34 8.78 3.84
CA ALA A 229 7.78 9.80 4.78
C ALA A 229 9.19 9.48 5.32
N PHE A 230 9.47 8.22 5.68
CA PHE A 230 10.78 7.76 6.11
C PHE A 230 11.88 8.08 5.08
N ILE A 231 11.66 7.68 3.82
CA ILE A 231 12.60 7.94 2.73
C ILE A 231 12.77 9.44 2.50
N LYS A 232 11.67 10.20 2.44
CA LYS A 232 11.69 11.65 2.21
C LYS A 232 12.39 12.41 3.35
N SER A 233 12.28 11.94 4.59
CA SER A 233 12.99 12.54 5.73
C SER A 233 14.50 12.34 5.63
N MET A 234 14.97 11.13 5.27
CA MET A 234 16.40 10.89 5.01
C MET A 234 16.90 11.74 3.84
N ARG A 235 16.14 11.81 2.74
CA ARG A 235 16.45 12.65 1.56
C ARG A 235 16.50 14.12 1.92
N GLY A 236 15.56 14.59 2.74
CA GLY A 236 15.43 15.97 3.20
C GLY A 236 16.42 16.38 4.30
N SER A 237 17.30 15.44 4.73
CA SER A 237 18.30 15.68 5.78
C SER A 237 17.71 16.03 7.15
N ASP A 238 16.55 15.43 7.48
CA ASP A 238 15.93 15.51 8.79
C ASP A 238 16.09 14.19 9.54
N PRO A 239 17.12 14.03 10.40
CA PRO A 239 17.38 12.79 11.12
C PRO A 239 16.30 12.50 12.18
N ASP A 240 15.70 13.51 12.80
CA ASP A 240 14.69 13.32 13.84
C ASP A 240 13.41 12.76 13.25
N ALA A 241 12.92 13.32 12.15
CA ALA A 241 11.78 12.77 11.41
C ALA A 241 12.08 11.38 10.86
N ALA A 242 13.28 11.14 10.33
CA ALA A 242 13.66 9.83 9.81
C ALA A 242 13.64 8.75 10.90
N VAL A 243 14.20 9.01 12.09
CA VAL A 243 14.17 8.09 13.22
C VAL A 243 12.75 7.89 13.75
N PHE A 244 11.93 8.94 13.77
CA PHE A 244 10.52 8.83 14.15
C PHE A 244 9.74 7.89 13.23
N TYR A 245 9.84 8.06 11.90
CA TYR A 245 9.15 7.19 10.94
C TYR A 245 9.72 5.77 10.92
N LEU A 246 11.03 5.57 11.16
CA LEU A 246 11.64 4.27 11.40
C LEU A 246 11.00 3.57 12.62
N ALA A 247 10.93 4.27 13.76
CA ALA A 247 10.34 3.72 14.97
C ALA A 247 8.84 3.39 14.79
N ARG A 248 8.11 4.24 14.06
CA ARG A 248 6.70 4.02 13.71
C ARG A 248 6.52 2.79 12.83
N ALA A 249 7.41 2.56 11.85
CA ALA A 249 7.40 1.36 11.01
C ALA A 249 7.70 0.09 11.82
N LEU A 250 8.74 0.10 12.66
CA LEU A 250 9.11 -1.03 13.51
C LEU A 250 8.01 -1.37 14.53
N ASN A 251 7.40 -0.36 15.17
CA ASN A 251 6.28 -0.56 16.08
C ASN A 251 5.05 -1.13 15.36
N GLY A 252 4.87 -0.80 14.08
CA GLY A 252 3.85 -1.35 13.20
C GLY A 252 4.12 -2.79 12.75
N GLY A 253 5.27 -3.37 13.08
CA GLY A 253 5.66 -4.73 12.71
C GLY A 253 6.22 -4.86 11.29
N GLU A 254 6.77 -3.76 10.73
CA GLU A 254 7.47 -3.79 9.45
C GLU A 254 8.69 -4.70 9.51
N ASP A 255 9.00 -5.36 8.39
CA ASP A 255 10.20 -6.17 8.27
C ASP A 255 11.47 -5.31 8.41
N PRO A 256 12.32 -5.55 9.43
CA PRO A 256 13.57 -4.82 9.61
C PRO A 256 14.48 -4.87 8.38
N MET A 257 14.46 -5.98 7.64
CA MET A 257 15.23 -6.14 6.40
C MET A 257 14.68 -5.29 5.26
N PHE A 258 13.35 -5.11 5.20
CA PHE A 258 12.76 -4.17 4.25
C PHE A 258 13.22 -2.73 4.51
N LEU A 259 13.21 -2.29 5.78
CA LEU A 259 13.68 -0.97 6.18
C LEU A 259 15.18 -0.79 5.87
N ALA A 260 16.00 -1.80 6.18
CA ALA A 260 17.43 -1.79 5.84
C ALA A 260 17.66 -1.61 4.32
N ARG A 261 16.91 -2.32 3.48
CA ARG A 261 16.98 -2.15 2.02
C ARG A 261 16.64 -0.71 1.58
N ARG A 262 15.67 -0.06 2.24
CA ARG A 262 15.32 1.34 1.95
C ARG A 262 16.43 2.31 2.30
N ILE A 263 17.14 2.08 3.41
CA ILE A 263 18.30 2.87 3.81
C ILE A 263 19.44 2.72 2.77
N VAL A 264 19.72 1.49 2.32
CA VAL A 264 20.75 1.23 1.28
C VAL A 264 20.41 1.94 -0.04
N ILE A 265 19.14 1.89 -0.46
CA ILE A 265 18.69 2.59 -1.67
C ILE A 265 18.88 4.09 -1.52
N CYS A 266 18.45 4.69 -0.40
CA CYS A 266 18.60 6.11 -0.14
C CYS A 266 20.07 6.55 -0.08
N ALA A 267 20.95 5.71 0.50
CA ALA A 267 22.40 5.95 0.51
C ALA A 267 22.99 6.02 -0.91
N SER A 268 22.49 5.24 -1.85
CA SER A 268 22.95 5.25 -3.24
C SER A 268 22.28 6.31 -4.11
N GLU A 269 20.95 6.49 -3.95
CA GLU A 269 20.11 7.39 -4.76
C GLU A 269 20.30 8.85 -4.37
N ASP A 270 20.25 9.16 -3.06
CA ASP A 270 20.18 10.53 -2.56
C ASP A 270 21.52 11.05 -2.01
N VAL A 271 22.38 10.18 -1.47
CA VAL A 271 23.73 10.55 -0.98
C VAL A 271 24.78 10.32 -2.07
N GLY A 272 24.79 9.15 -2.69
CA GLY A 272 25.64 8.81 -3.83
C GLY A 272 27.10 9.20 -3.63
N MET A 273 27.66 9.88 -4.64
CA MET A 273 29.06 10.28 -4.66
C MET A 273 29.40 11.48 -3.75
N ALA A 274 28.42 12.12 -3.11
CA ALA A 274 28.70 13.16 -2.11
C ALA A 274 29.31 12.56 -0.83
N ASN A 275 28.95 11.33 -0.48
CA ASN A 275 29.56 10.56 0.62
C ASN A 275 29.45 9.05 0.35
N PRO A 276 30.39 8.42 -0.38
CA PRO A 276 30.35 6.99 -0.70
C PRO A 276 30.30 6.07 0.53
N ASN A 277 30.80 6.53 1.68
CA ASN A 277 30.73 5.76 2.93
C ASN A 277 29.30 5.53 3.41
N ALA A 278 28.33 6.33 2.97
CA ALA A 278 26.94 6.11 3.32
C ALA A 278 26.42 4.74 2.85
N LEU A 279 26.81 4.33 1.64
CA LEU A 279 26.49 3.00 1.12
C LEU A 279 27.19 1.89 1.92
N VAL A 280 28.44 2.09 2.32
CA VAL A 280 29.20 1.12 3.13
C VAL A 280 28.53 0.92 4.49
N VAL A 281 28.20 2.01 5.18
CA VAL A 281 27.53 1.99 6.49
C VAL A 281 26.17 1.33 6.37
N ALA A 282 25.35 1.74 5.40
CA ALA A 282 24.00 1.19 5.18
C ALA A 282 24.05 -0.32 4.87
N ASN A 283 25.00 -0.77 4.03
CA ASN A 283 25.15 -2.18 3.70
C ASN A 283 25.65 -3.01 4.90
N SER A 284 26.62 -2.50 5.67
CA SER A 284 27.10 -3.15 6.89
C SER A 284 25.98 -3.28 7.92
N ALA A 285 25.17 -2.23 8.10
CA ALA A 285 24.01 -2.27 8.98
C ALA A 285 22.97 -3.31 8.50
N MET A 286 22.69 -3.39 7.19
CA MET A 286 21.77 -4.38 6.63
C MET A 286 22.24 -5.81 6.89
N GLN A 287 23.52 -6.11 6.74
CA GLN A 287 24.09 -7.43 7.05
C GLN A 287 23.99 -7.74 8.54
N ALA A 288 24.32 -6.79 9.41
CA ALA A 288 24.23 -6.96 10.84
C ALA A 288 22.76 -7.14 11.32
N VAL A 289 21.81 -6.42 10.75
CA VAL A 289 20.37 -6.59 10.98
C VAL A 289 19.93 -8.03 10.66
N HIS A 290 20.40 -8.59 9.56
CA HIS A 290 20.11 -9.97 9.16
C HIS A 290 20.65 -10.99 10.15
N MET A 291 21.85 -10.77 10.69
CA MET A 291 22.50 -11.70 11.62
C MET A 291 21.97 -11.60 13.04
N ILE A 292 21.66 -10.41 13.51
CA ILE A 292 21.34 -10.14 14.92
C ILE A 292 19.84 -10.26 15.16
N GLY A 293 19.00 -9.69 14.27
CA GLY A 293 17.54 -9.67 14.42
C GLY A 293 17.05 -8.69 15.50
N MET A 294 15.73 -8.72 15.72
CA MET A 294 15.08 -7.89 16.74
C MET A 294 15.24 -8.54 18.13
N PRO A 295 15.32 -7.75 19.22
CA PRO A 295 15.07 -6.30 19.29
C PRO A 295 16.28 -5.41 19.00
N GLU A 296 17.50 -5.93 18.92
CA GLU A 296 18.75 -5.14 18.80
C GLU A 296 18.92 -4.51 17.41
N ALA A 297 18.36 -5.11 16.37
CA ALA A 297 18.41 -4.59 15.00
C ALA A 297 17.93 -3.13 14.88
N ARG A 298 17.03 -2.67 15.78
CA ARG A 298 16.57 -1.27 15.81
C ARG A 298 17.70 -0.26 16.00
N ILE A 299 18.76 -0.64 16.72
CA ILE A 299 19.92 0.23 17.00
C ILE A 299 20.70 0.44 15.72
N LEU A 300 20.99 -0.66 15.00
CA LEU A 300 21.73 -0.65 13.73
C LEU A 300 20.99 0.12 12.64
N LEU A 301 19.66 -0.07 12.57
CA LEU A 301 18.81 0.68 11.66
C LEU A 301 18.79 2.18 11.97
N SER A 302 18.75 2.54 13.25
CA SER A 302 18.78 3.95 13.68
C SER A 302 20.10 4.62 13.34
N GLU A 303 21.24 3.95 13.62
CA GLU A 303 22.57 4.43 13.28
C GLU A 303 22.72 4.70 11.78
N ALA A 304 22.39 3.73 10.94
CA ALA A 304 22.46 3.89 9.49
C ALA A 304 21.50 4.97 8.97
N THR A 305 20.29 5.06 9.53
CA THR A 305 19.31 6.10 9.18
C THR A 305 19.87 7.50 9.47
N ILE A 306 20.41 7.73 10.65
CA ILE A 306 21.00 9.01 11.04
C ILE A 306 22.18 9.33 10.14
N TYR A 307 23.08 8.37 9.88
CA TYR A 307 24.25 8.57 9.02
C TYR A 307 23.83 9.01 7.61
N VAL A 308 22.87 8.34 7.01
CA VAL A 308 22.34 8.67 5.68
C VAL A 308 21.63 10.02 5.69
N ALA A 309 20.80 10.30 6.71
CA ALA A 309 20.08 11.55 6.82
C ALA A 309 21.01 12.75 6.95
N THR A 310 22.11 12.64 7.75
CA THR A 310 23.07 13.73 7.99
C THR A 310 24.15 13.87 6.93
N SER A 311 24.28 12.90 6.01
CA SER A 311 25.24 12.97 4.90
C SER A 311 24.86 14.04 3.89
N LYS A 312 25.87 14.66 3.25
CA LYS A 312 25.67 15.51 2.07
C LYS A 312 24.94 14.73 0.99
N LYS A 313 24.11 15.40 0.21
CA LYS A 313 23.27 14.78 -0.81
C LYS A 313 23.80 15.05 -2.22
N SER A 314 23.72 14.01 -3.07
CA SER A 314 23.92 14.10 -4.51
C SER A 314 23.17 12.95 -5.19
N ASN A 315 22.31 13.27 -6.10
CA ASN A 315 21.64 12.27 -6.95
C ASN A 315 22.26 12.14 -8.34
N ALA A 316 23.49 12.68 -8.53
CA ALA A 316 24.15 12.72 -9.82
C ALA A 316 24.30 11.33 -10.47
N SER A 317 24.62 10.29 -9.68
CA SER A 317 24.73 8.91 -10.17
C SER A 317 23.38 8.36 -10.64
N TYR A 318 22.31 8.63 -9.89
CA TYR A 318 20.93 8.24 -10.25
C TYR A 318 20.47 8.93 -11.53
N MET A 319 20.70 10.24 -11.65
CA MET A 319 20.36 11.01 -12.86
C MET A 319 21.16 10.54 -14.06
N ALA A 320 22.44 10.21 -13.89
CA ALA A 320 23.31 9.73 -14.96
C ALA A 320 22.79 8.44 -15.59
N ILE A 321 22.49 7.43 -14.78
CA ILE A 321 21.98 6.15 -15.30
C ILE A 321 20.59 6.29 -15.93
N ASN A 322 19.69 7.10 -15.35
CA ASN A 322 18.35 7.30 -15.90
C ASN A 322 18.42 7.98 -17.28
N LYS A 323 19.24 9.02 -17.43
CA LYS A 323 19.44 9.69 -18.71
C LYS A 323 20.05 8.75 -19.76
N ALA A 324 21.04 7.93 -19.36
CA ALA A 324 21.63 6.96 -20.28
C ALA A 324 20.62 5.90 -20.73
N LEU A 325 19.79 5.39 -19.79
CA LEU A 325 18.73 4.42 -20.12
C LEU A 325 17.65 5.01 -21.03
N GLU A 326 17.31 6.28 -20.86
CA GLU A 326 16.36 6.99 -21.73
C GLU A 326 16.94 7.10 -23.15
N ASP A 327 18.18 7.54 -23.27
CA ASP A 327 18.87 7.66 -24.57
C ASP A 327 18.94 6.32 -25.31
N VAL A 328 19.33 5.25 -24.62
CA VAL A 328 19.38 3.89 -25.20
C VAL A 328 18.01 3.39 -25.66
N LYS A 329 16.91 3.80 -24.99
CA LYS A 329 15.55 3.41 -25.37
C LYS A 329 14.96 4.21 -26.51
N THR A 330 15.35 5.47 -26.65
CA THR A 330 14.66 6.43 -27.53
C THR A 330 15.49 6.86 -28.71
N LYS A 331 16.81 6.68 -28.70
CA LYS A 331 17.72 7.14 -29.74
C LYS A 331 18.41 5.96 -30.43
N ASP A 332 18.78 6.17 -31.68
CA ASP A 332 19.78 5.32 -32.33
C ASP A 332 21.18 5.72 -31.81
N THR A 333 21.69 4.92 -30.89
CA THR A 333 22.97 5.21 -30.22
C THR A 333 24.21 4.85 -31.01
N GLY A 334 24.05 4.19 -32.16
CA GLY A 334 25.16 3.72 -32.99
C GLY A 334 25.87 2.47 -32.40
N GLU A 335 26.94 2.06 -33.07
CA GLU A 335 27.76 0.94 -32.67
C GLU A 335 28.90 1.35 -31.72
N VAL A 336 29.42 0.38 -30.96
CA VAL A 336 30.64 0.58 -30.14
C VAL A 336 31.80 0.92 -31.06
N PRO A 337 32.62 1.95 -30.77
CA PRO A 337 33.80 2.30 -31.57
C PRO A 337 34.75 1.11 -31.75
N MET A 338 35.32 0.97 -32.97
CA MET A 338 36.13 -0.21 -33.34
C MET A 338 37.35 -0.41 -32.45
N HIS A 339 38.03 0.68 -32.09
CA HIS A 339 39.26 0.62 -31.28
C HIS A 339 39.05 0.09 -29.86
N ILE A 340 37.85 0.24 -29.27
CA ILE A 340 37.54 -0.31 -27.93
C ILE A 340 36.86 -1.68 -27.98
N ARG A 341 36.60 -2.25 -29.15
CA ARG A 341 36.06 -3.62 -29.29
C ARG A 341 37.20 -4.63 -29.05
N ASN A 342 36.90 -5.71 -28.32
CA ASN A 342 37.84 -6.79 -28.12
C ASN A 342 38.10 -7.57 -29.41
N ALA A 343 39.36 -7.95 -29.66
CA ALA A 343 39.81 -8.79 -30.76
C ALA A 343 40.44 -10.11 -30.26
N PRO A 344 39.66 -11.06 -29.72
CA PRO A 344 40.22 -12.30 -29.14
C PRO A 344 40.85 -13.27 -30.13
N ILE A 345 40.57 -13.08 -31.43
CA ILE A 345 41.17 -13.88 -32.51
C ILE A 345 41.78 -12.99 -33.59
N GLU A 346 42.85 -13.48 -34.26
CA GLU A 346 43.64 -12.72 -35.27
C GLU A 346 42.76 -12.16 -36.39
N LYS A 347 41.80 -12.94 -36.89
CA LYS A 347 40.83 -12.50 -37.92
C LYS A 347 40.01 -11.26 -37.54
N MET A 348 39.76 -11.02 -36.24
CA MET A 348 39.08 -9.81 -35.79
C MET A 348 39.99 -8.58 -35.87
N LYS A 349 41.30 -8.74 -35.63
CA LYS A 349 42.28 -7.68 -35.82
C LYS A 349 42.37 -7.26 -37.29
N GLU A 350 42.34 -8.25 -38.22
CA GLU A 350 42.33 -7.99 -39.66
C GLU A 350 41.08 -7.20 -40.09
N LEU A 351 40.00 -7.26 -39.33
CA LEU A 351 38.76 -6.47 -39.50
C LEU A 351 38.79 -5.10 -38.79
N GLY A 352 39.93 -4.68 -38.22
CA GLY A 352 40.12 -3.39 -37.55
C GLY A 352 39.65 -3.34 -36.08
N TYR A 353 39.28 -4.47 -35.47
CA TYR A 353 38.95 -4.52 -34.04
C TYR A 353 40.20 -4.26 -33.19
N HIS A 354 40.03 -3.39 -32.16
CA HIS A 354 41.11 -2.98 -31.24
C HIS A 354 42.24 -2.17 -31.89
N GLU A 355 42.10 -1.80 -33.14
CA GLU A 355 43.11 -0.99 -33.84
C GLU A 355 43.07 0.46 -33.34
N GLY A 356 44.24 0.98 -32.90
CA GLY A 356 44.37 2.33 -32.40
C GLY A 356 43.92 2.54 -30.95
N TYR A 357 43.62 1.47 -30.19
CA TYR A 357 43.33 1.61 -28.77
C TYR A 357 44.55 2.04 -27.98
N LEU A 358 44.43 3.13 -27.23
CA LEU A 358 45.43 3.62 -26.32
C LEU A 358 45.19 3.09 -24.92
N TYR A 359 46.13 2.27 -24.40
CA TYR A 359 45.99 1.71 -23.06
C TYR A 359 46.33 2.75 -21.99
N PRO A 360 45.38 3.20 -21.15
CA PRO A 360 45.60 4.35 -20.24
C PRO A 360 46.77 4.15 -19.27
N HIS A 361 47.06 2.92 -18.84
CA HIS A 361 48.17 2.65 -17.91
C HIS A 361 49.54 2.86 -18.49
N ASP A 362 49.68 2.99 -19.81
CA ASP A 362 50.96 3.31 -20.49
C ASP A 362 51.25 4.82 -20.50
N PHE A 363 50.31 5.64 -20.00
CA PHE A 363 50.38 7.09 -20.02
C PHE A 363 50.50 7.68 -18.61
N PRO A 364 51.12 8.87 -18.46
CA PRO A 364 51.25 9.55 -17.18
C PRO A 364 49.90 9.78 -16.50
N GLY A 365 49.81 9.48 -15.21
CA GLY A 365 48.57 9.61 -14.45
C GLY A 365 47.49 8.59 -14.83
N HIS A 366 47.83 7.55 -15.61
CA HIS A 366 46.90 6.53 -16.10
C HIS A 366 45.71 7.11 -16.87
N TYR A 367 45.97 8.18 -17.62
CA TYR A 367 44.96 8.91 -18.39
C TYR A 367 45.47 9.22 -19.80
N VAL A 368 44.58 9.01 -20.78
CA VAL A 368 44.77 9.40 -22.17
C VAL A 368 43.44 9.81 -22.78
N GLU A 369 43.44 10.88 -23.54
CA GLU A 369 42.24 11.33 -24.23
C GLU A 369 41.99 10.44 -25.44
N GLN A 370 40.84 9.73 -25.43
CA GLN A 370 40.36 8.96 -26.55
C GLN A 370 38.83 8.86 -26.49
N GLN A 371 38.23 8.50 -27.62
CA GLN A 371 36.78 8.34 -27.72
C GLN A 371 36.35 7.02 -27.07
N TYR A 372 35.36 7.08 -26.19
CA TYR A 372 34.70 5.91 -25.58
C TYR A 372 33.23 5.74 -25.96
N LEU A 373 32.53 6.84 -26.25
CA LEU A 373 31.16 6.80 -26.68
C LEU A 373 31.06 6.50 -28.18
N PRO A 374 29.96 5.85 -28.62
CA PRO A 374 29.63 5.74 -30.05
C PRO A 374 29.63 7.09 -30.75
N ASP A 375 29.91 7.10 -32.06
CA ASP A 375 29.97 8.33 -32.88
C ASP A 375 28.70 9.20 -32.74
N LYS A 376 27.52 8.58 -32.70
CA LYS A 376 26.25 9.28 -32.54
C LYS A 376 26.03 9.87 -31.16
N MET A 377 26.86 9.50 -30.19
CA MET A 377 26.76 9.93 -28.80
C MET A 377 27.91 10.81 -28.35
N ILE A 378 28.83 11.16 -29.24
CA ILE A 378 29.96 12.07 -28.94
C ILE A 378 29.44 13.39 -28.35
N GLY A 379 30.08 13.86 -27.29
CA GLY A 379 29.72 15.08 -26.56
C GLY A 379 28.57 14.94 -25.58
N THR A 380 27.91 13.77 -25.50
CA THR A 380 26.89 13.52 -24.49
C THR A 380 27.54 13.39 -23.10
N LYS A 381 27.00 14.13 -22.11
CA LYS A 381 27.38 14.03 -20.72
C LYS A 381 26.25 13.42 -19.90
N TYR A 382 26.53 12.31 -19.26
CA TYR A 382 25.59 11.62 -18.34
C TYR A 382 25.89 11.99 -16.90
N TYR A 383 27.12 11.85 -16.47
CA TYR A 383 27.53 12.23 -15.13
C TYR A 383 27.91 13.71 -15.06
N VAL A 384 27.17 14.44 -14.24
CA VAL A 384 27.44 15.86 -13.92
C VAL A 384 27.66 15.93 -12.43
N LYS A 385 28.85 16.33 -12.01
CA LYS A 385 29.17 16.49 -10.58
C LYS A 385 28.42 17.71 -10.04
N ASP A 386 27.79 17.55 -8.87
CA ASP A 386 27.16 18.68 -8.19
C ASP A 386 28.25 19.68 -7.74
N GLU A 387 28.10 20.93 -8.13
CA GLU A 387 29.01 22.03 -7.78
C GLU A 387 28.64 22.69 -6.42
N LYS A 388 27.83 22.02 -5.59
CA LYS A 388 27.32 22.59 -4.31
C LYS A 388 28.07 22.11 -3.09
#